data_4232b892f074b489139805bea1211b37
#
_entry.id   4232b892f074b489139805bea1211b37
#
_cell.length_a   1.000
_cell.length_b   1.000
_cell.length_c   1.000
_cell.angle_alpha   90.00
_cell.angle_beta   90.00
_cell.angle_gamma   90.00
#
_symmetry.space_group_name_H-M   'P 1'
#
loop_
_entity.id
_entity.type
_entity.pdbx_description
1 polymer ?
#
loop_
_entity_poly.entity_id
_entity_poly.type
_entity_poly.pdbx_seq_one_letter_code
_entity_poly.pdbx_strand_id
1 'polypeptide(L)'
;MPRLWIKICGMRTPEAIESAAQSGADAVGFVFHADSPRNVSAEEARALRSAVPESLERVAVFLHPSQALLDAAIDALAPHWVQADSTDLASLRLPQGQRVLPVLRSGGPRPDPLPSRCLFESGRSGAGEVADWDEARRIATGTEVVLAGGLDAHNVGDAVRAVRPFGVDVSSGVESSRGVKDVARIREFIRAARAAEPFPVREEIRR
;
A
#
# COMPACT_ATOMS: atom_id res chain seq x y z
N MET A 1 5.16 11.52 -16.53
CA MET A 1 4.70 10.35 -15.77
C MET A 1 3.63 10.81 -14.79
N PRO A 2 2.62 10.01 -14.49
CA PRO A 2 1.68 10.34 -13.43
C PRO A 2 2.42 10.49 -12.09
N ARG A 3 1.83 11.23 -11.16
CA ARG A 3 2.34 11.42 -9.78
C ARG A 3 2.48 10.07 -9.09
N LEU A 4 3.57 9.86 -8.34
CA LEU A 4 3.80 8.64 -7.57
C LEU A 4 2.66 8.40 -6.56
N TRP A 5 2.01 7.23 -6.59
CA TRP A 5 0.97 6.89 -5.64
C TRP A 5 1.59 6.42 -4.31
N ILE A 6 1.20 7.01 -3.19
CA ILE A 6 1.77 6.74 -1.87
C ILE A 6 0.71 6.18 -0.93
N LYS A 7 0.94 4.97 -0.41
CA LYS A 7 0.08 4.33 0.58
C LYS A 7 0.79 4.22 1.94
N ILE A 8 0.07 4.54 3.01
CA ILE A 8 0.51 4.30 4.39
C ILE A 8 -0.36 3.19 4.97
N CYS A 9 0.25 2.04 5.29
CA CYS A 9 -0.45 0.82 5.66
C CYS A 9 -0.46 0.57 7.16
N GLY A 10 -1.56 0.01 7.70
CA GLY A 10 -1.70 -0.35 9.11
C GLY A 10 -2.11 0.81 10.00
N MET A 11 -3.11 1.57 9.55
CA MET A 11 -3.70 2.69 10.31
C MET A 11 -4.59 2.17 11.44
N ARG A 12 -4.44 2.78 12.62
CA ARG A 12 -5.21 2.44 13.83
C ARG A 12 -5.71 3.65 14.61
N THR A 13 -5.29 4.86 14.24
CA THR A 13 -5.67 6.09 14.94
C THR A 13 -6.06 7.21 13.96
N PRO A 14 -7.03 8.07 14.34
CA PRO A 14 -7.40 9.23 13.52
C PRO A 14 -6.22 10.18 13.25
N GLU A 15 -5.33 10.38 14.22
CA GLU A 15 -4.17 11.28 14.06
C GLU A 15 -3.19 10.80 12.98
N ALA A 16 -2.95 9.47 12.90
CA ALA A 16 -2.10 8.92 11.86
C ALA A 16 -2.73 9.07 10.47
N ILE A 17 -4.06 8.89 10.37
CA ILE A 17 -4.82 9.10 9.14
C ILE A 17 -4.75 10.57 8.71
N GLU A 18 -5.01 11.49 9.63
CA GLU A 18 -4.94 12.93 9.36
C GLU A 18 -3.54 13.35 8.91
N SER A 19 -2.50 12.86 9.61
CA SER A 19 -1.11 13.14 9.21
C SER A 19 -0.79 12.64 7.81
N ALA A 20 -1.25 11.43 7.43
CA ALA A 20 -1.06 10.90 6.08
C ALA A 20 -1.76 11.78 5.05
N ALA A 21 -3.01 12.20 5.32
CA ALA A 21 -3.78 13.07 4.44
C ALA A 21 -3.11 14.43 4.23
N GLN A 22 -2.76 15.12 5.32
CA GLN A 22 -2.12 16.44 5.29
C GLN A 22 -0.75 16.41 4.62
N SER A 23 -0.04 15.28 4.70
CA SER A 23 1.27 15.10 4.07
C SER A 23 1.20 14.73 2.60
N GLY A 24 0.00 14.44 2.06
CA GLY A 24 -0.20 14.14 0.66
C GLY A 24 -0.04 12.67 0.28
N ALA A 25 -0.39 11.75 1.19
CA ALA A 25 -0.64 10.36 0.84
C ALA A 25 -1.84 10.24 -0.11
N ASP A 26 -1.89 9.18 -0.90
CA ASP A 26 -2.98 8.88 -1.82
C ASP A 26 -3.92 7.81 -1.26
N ALA A 27 -3.39 6.94 -0.38
CA ALA A 27 -4.17 5.86 0.25
C ALA A 27 -3.71 5.53 1.66
N VAL A 28 -4.63 4.95 2.44
CA VAL A 28 -4.38 4.38 3.77
C VAL A 28 -4.88 2.95 3.85
N GLY A 29 -4.09 2.06 4.49
CA GLY A 29 -4.40 0.64 4.65
C GLY A 29 -4.86 0.31 6.07
N PHE A 30 -5.88 -0.54 6.17
CA PHE A 30 -6.41 -1.10 7.41
C PHE A 30 -6.25 -2.62 7.37
N VAL A 31 -5.56 -3.18 8.36
CA VAL A 31 -5.19 -4.61 8.37
C VAL A 31 -6.23 -5.42 9.13
N PHE A 32 -6.82 -6.39 8.44
CA PHE A 32 -7.75 -7.36 9.01
C PHE A 32 -7.06 -8.73 9.09
N HIS A 33 -6.21 -8.90 10.09
CA HIS A 33 -5.47 -10.13 10.37
C HIS A 33 -5.16 -10.20 11.86
N ALA A 34 -5.80 -11.11 12.57
CA ALA A 34 -5.81 -11.17 14.04
C ALA A 34 -4.42 -11.21 14.69
N ASP A 35 -3.46 -11.91 14.07
CA ASP A 35 -2.09 -12.00 14.59
C ASP A 35 -1.21 -10.78 14.28
N SER A 36 -1.74 -9.83 13.51
CA SER A 36 -1.02 -8.61 13.19
C SER A 36 -1.10 -7.60 14.35
N PRO A 37 0.01 -6.96 14.76
CA PRO A 37 -0.02 -5.86 15.71
C PRO A 37 -0.75 -4.62 15.17
N ARG A 38 -1.07 -4.63 13.87
CA ARG A 38 -1.79 -3.57 13.15
C ARG A 38 -3.25 -3.92 12.89
N ASN A 39 -3.71 -5.04 13.44
CA ASN A 39 -5.08 -5.50 13.26
C ASN A 39 -6.10 -4.46 13.72
N VAL A 40 -7.18 -4.33 12.97
CA VAL A 40 -8.39 -3.62 13.36
C VAL A 40 -9.58 -4.55 13.24
N SER A 41 -10.51 -4.47 14.18
CA SER A 41 -11.81 -5.11 14.08
C SER A 41 -12.70 -4.37 13.07
N ALA A 42 -13.82 -4.99 12.67
CA ALA A 42 -14.82 -4.33 11.83
C ALA A 42 -15.42 -3.09 12.54
N GLU A 43 -15.57 -3.15 13.86
CA GLU A 43 -16.08 -2.01 14.65
C GLU A 43 -15.09 -0.85 14.67
N GLU A 44 -13.79 -1.12 14.94
CA GLU A 44 -12.72 -0.11 14.88
C GLU A 44 -12.59 0.48 13.47
N ALA A 45 -12.65 -0.35 12.42
CA ALA A 45 -12.59 0.11 11.04
C ALA A 45 -13.77 1.03 10.68
N ARG A 46 -14.98 0.72 11.16
CA ARG A 46 -16.17 1.58 10.98
C ARG A 46 -15.99 2.93 11.67
N ALA A 47 -15.42 2.96 12.88
CA ALA A 47 -15.13 4.20 13.59
C ALA A 47 -14.04 5.02 12.87
N LEU A 48 -12.96 4.37 12.41
CA LEU A 48 -11.85 5.03 11.71
C LEU A 48 -12.23 5.52 10.32
N ARG A 49 -13.21 4.89 9.67
CA ARG A 49 -13.69 5.29 8.33
C ARG A 49 -14.09 6.76 8.28
N SER A 50 -14.73 7.28 9.32
CA SER A 50 -15.17 8.68 9.40
C SER A 50 -14.01 9.68 9.47
N ALA A 51 -12.82 9.23 9.90
CA ALA A 51 -11.61 10.05 9.95
C ALA A 51 -10.85 10.08 8.60
N VAL A 52 -11.24 9.23 7.63
CA VAL A 52 -10.57 9.20 6.32
C VAL A 52 -11.25 10.22 5.39
N PRO A 53 -10.55 11.30 5.00
CA PRO A 53 -11.11 12.28 4.07
C PRO A 53 -11.33 11.66 2.68
N GLU A 54 -12.23 12.25 1.89
CA GLU A 54 -12.55 11.76 0.53
C GLU A 54 -11.35 11.75 -0.42
N SER A 55 -10.34 12.57 -0.15
CA SER A 55 -9.09 12.62 -0.92
C SER A 55 -8.19 11.40 -0.72
N LEU A 56 -8.44 10.57 0.31
CA LEU A 56 -7.67 9.36 0.58
C LEU A 56 -8.46 8.09 0.20
N GLU A 57 -7.82 7.21 -0.55
CA GLU A 57 -8.36 5.88 -0.81
C GLU A 57 -8.19 4.97 0.42
N ARG A 58 -9.25 4.22 0.74
CA ARG A 58 -9.24 3.20 1.80
C ARG A 58 -8.89 1.85 1.20
N VAL A 59 -7.91 1.16 1.79
CA VAL A 59 -7.48 -0.18 1.39
C VAL A 59 -7.73 -1.16 2.54
N ALA A 60 -8.58 -2.16 2.35
CA ALA A 60 -8.72 -3.28 3.26
C ALA A 60 -7.65 -4.32 2.95
N VAL A 61 -6.80 -4.64 3.95
CA VAL A 61 -5.62 -5.49 3.78
C VAL A 61 -5.81 -6.79 4.54
N PHE A 62 -5.63 -7.90 3.85
CA PHE A 62 -5.85 -9.24 4.38
C PHE A 62 -4.65 -10.16 4.16
N LEU A 63 -4.56 -11.17 5.03
CA LEU A 63 -3.72 -12.35 4.86
C LEU A 63 -4.60 -13.58 5.14
N HIS A 64 -4.84 -14.40 4.12
CA HIS A 64 -5.67 -15.61 4.16
C HIS A 64 -7.06 -15.39 4.80
N PRO A 65 -7.86 -14.42 4.34
CA PRO A 65 -9.14 -14.12 4.96
C PRO A 65 -10.19 -15.20 4.67
N SER A 66 -11.07 -15.45 5.63
CA SER A 66 -12.34 -16.10 5.34
C SER A 66 -13.29 -15.16 4.59
N GLN A 67 -14.28 -15.71 3.85
CA GLN A 67 -15.30 -14.88 3.19
C GLN A 67 -16.05 -14.01 4.20
N ALA A 68 -16.38 -14.54 5.38
CA ALA A 68 -17.08 -13.79 6.42
C ALA A 68 -16.27 -12.58 6.93
N LEU A 69 -14.95 -12.72 7.08
CA LEU A 69 -14.07 -11.61 7.47
C LEU A 69 -14.02 -10.54 6.37
N LEU A 70 -13.91 -10.97 5.11
CA LEU A 70 -13.93 -10.07 3.96
C LEU A 70 -15.23 -9.27 3.90
N ASP A 71 -16.38 -9.95 4.00
CA ASP A 71 -17.71 -9.32 3.92
C ASP A 71 -17.89 -8.30 5.06
N ALA A 72 -17.51 -8.66 6.29
CA ALA A 72 -17.58 -7.77 7.44
C ALA A 72 -16.69 -6.54 7.30
N ALA A 73 -15.48 -6.71 6.76
CA ALA A 73 -14.55 -5.59 6.54
C ALA A 73 -15.02 -4.66 5.42
N ILE A 74 -15.59 -5.21 4.34
CA ILE A 74 -16.16 -4.41 3.24
C ILE A 74 -17.33 -3.57 3.75
N ASP A 75 -18.25 -4.17 4.51
CA ASP A 75 -19.40 -3.45 5.12
C ASP A 75 -18.92 -2.32 6.05
N ALA A 76 -17.95 -2.60 6.91
CA ALA A 76 -17.46 -1.66 7.90
C ALA A 76 -16.68 -0.49 7.28
N LEU A 77 -15.71 -0.80 6.43
CA LEU A 77 -14.73 0.17 5.91
C LEU A 77 -15.21 0.84 4.62
N ALA A 78 -16.06 0.20 3.81
CA ALA A 78 -16.36 0.56 2.43
C ALA A 78 -15.07 0.89 1.65
N PRO A 79 -14.17 -0.09 1.47
CA PRO A 79 -12.86 0.15 0.92
C PRO A 79 -12.91 0.44 -0.59
N HIS A 80 -12.01 1.28 -1.08
CA HIS A 80 -11.79 1.46 -2.52
C HIS A 80 -11.03 0.28 -3.13
N TRP A 81 -10.16 -0.38 -2.32
CA TRP A 81 -9.34 -1.50 -2.73
C TRP A 81 -9.37 -2.62 -1.69
N VAL A 82 -9.39 -3.86 -2.17
CA VAL A 82 -9.13 -5.07 -1.39
C VAL A 82 -7.74 -5.57 -1.74
N GLN A 83 -6.85 -5.62 -0.76
CA GLN A 83 -5.47 -6.11 -0.88
C GLN A 83 -5.36 -7.46 -0.19
N ALA A 84 -4.97 -8.49 -0.93
CA ALA A 84 -4.66 -9.82 -0.42
C ALA A 84 -3.71 -10.54 -1.39
N ASP A 85 -3.22 -11.72 -1.01
CA ASP A 85 -2.45 -12.56 -1.92
C ASP A 85 -3.27 -12.90 -3.16
N SER A 86 -2.61 -12.98 -4.31
CA SER A 86 -3.28 -13.28 -5.58
C SER A 86 -4.04 -14.61 -5.55
N THR A 87 -3.50 -15.59 -4.82
CA THR A 87 -4.15 -16.89 -4.60
C THR A 87 -5.40 -16.80 -3.75
N ASP A 88 -5.41 -15.96 -2.72
CA ASP A 88 -6.59 -15.73 -1.87
C ASP A 88 -7.70 -15.05 -2.67
N LEU A 89 -7.35 -14.01 -3.43
CA LEU A 89 -8.32 -13.28 -4.25
C LEU A 89 -9.05 -14.17 -5.26
N ALA A 90 -8.38 -15.20 -5.79
CA ALA A 90 -8.98 -16.14 -6.73
C ALA A 90 -10.09 -17.02 -6.10
N SER A 91 -10.08 -17.19 -4.77
CA SER A 91 -11.05 -18.01 -4.03
C SER A 91 -12.18 -17.21 -3.38
N LEU A 92 -12.07 -15.89 -3.34
CA LEU A 92 -13.01 -14.99 -2.67
C LEU A 92 -14.07 -14.45 -3.62
N ARG A 93 -15.28 -14.25 -3.11
CA ARG A 93 -16.35 -13.55 -3.80
C ARG A 93 -16.32 -12.08 -3.44
N LEU A 94 -16.04 -11.24 -4.41
CA LEU A 94 -15.99 -9.80 -4.24
C LEU A 94 -17.25 -9.14 -4.83
N PRO A 95 -17.70 -8.01 -4.29
CA PRO A 95 -18.75 -7.20 -4.89
C PRO A 95 -18.39 -6.79 -6.32
N GLN A 96 -19.39 -6.67 -7.18
CA GLN A 96 -19.18 -6.21 -8.55
C GLN A 96 -18.51 -4.83 -8.58
N GLY A 97 -17.44 -4.68 -9.35
CA GLY A 97 -16.68 -3.44 -9.47
C GLY A 97 -15.71 -3.16 -8.32
N GLN A 98 -15.57 -4.07 -7.34
CA GLN A 98 -14.57 -3.92 -6.29
C GLN A 98 -13.16 -3.97 -6.88
N ARG A 99 -12.38 -2.90 -6.68
CA ARG A 99 -10.98 -2.88 -7.11
C ARG A 99 -10.13 -3.77 -6.20
N VAL A 100 -9.19 -4.50 -6.81
CA VAL A 100 -8.26 -5.40 -6.10
C VAL A 100 -6.82 -4.96 -6.28
N LEU A 101 -6.02 -5.13 -5.24
CA LEU A 101 -4.58 -4.93 -5.23
C LEU A 101 -3.91 -6.25 -4.85
N PRO A 102 -3.68 -7.16 -5.82
CA PRO A 102 -3.05 -8.45 -5.58
C PRO A 102 -1.63 -8.27 -5.06
N VAL A 103 -1.25 -9.05 -4.04
CA VAL A 103 0.10 -9.08 -3.50
C VAL A 103 0.92 -10.13 -4.24
N LEU A 104 2.08 -9.71 -4.75
CA LEU A 104 3.12 -10.57 -5.31
C LEU A 104 4.36 -10.48 -4.43
N ARG A 105 5.01 -11.61 -4.18
CA ARG A 105 6.19 -11.67 -3.30
C ARG A 105 7.46 -11.97 -4.08
N SER A 106 8.59 -11.44 -3.60
CA SER A 106 9.92 -11.77 -4.13
C SER A 106 10.13 -13.29 -4.18
N GLY A 107 10.54 -13.80 -5.33
CA GLY A 107 10.74 -15.24 -5.57
C GLY A 107 9.48 -16.10 -5.58
N GLY A 108 8.29 -15.52 -5.40
CA GLY A 108 7.02 -16.24 -5.40
C GLY A 108 6.44 -16.48 -6.81
N PRO A 109 5.33 -17.22 -6.91
CA PRO A 109 4.66 -17.47 -8.17
C PRO A 109 4.13 -16.18 -8.80
N ARG A 110 4.05 -16.18 -10.15
CA ARG A 110 3.51 -15.07 -10.93
C ARG A 110 2.24 -15.53 -11.65
N PRO A 111 1.15 -14.76 -11.54
CA PRO A 111 -0.01 -15.01 -12.38
C PRO A 111 0.30 -14.66 -13.85
N ASP A 112 -0.31 -15.40 -14.77
CA ASP A 112 -0.26 -15.13 -16.19
C ASP A 112 -1.70 -15.08 -16.73
N PRO A 113 -2.16 -13.93 -17.23
CA PRO A 113 -1.44 -12.66 -17.33
C PRO A 113 -1.21 -11.99 -15.97
N LEU A 114 -0.20 -11.09 -15.89
CA LEU A 114 -0.02 -10.21 -14.74
C LEU A 114 -1.26 -9.31 -14.55
N PRO A 115 -1.66 -8.99 -13.30
CA PRO A 115 -2.73 -8.04 -13.06
C PRO A 115 -2.31 -6.63 -13.53
N SER A 116 -3.27 -5.78 -13.89
CA SER A 116 -3.00 -4.40 -14.30
C SER A 116 -2.27 -3.57 -13.24
N ARG A 117 -2.48 -3.89 -11.98
CA ARG A 117 -1.78 -3.30 -10.82
C ARG A 117 -1.55 -4.37 -9.76
N CYS A 118 -0.39 -4.36 -9.10
CA CYS A 118 -0.09 -5.24 -7.98
C CYS A 118 0.74 -4.52 -6.90
N LEU A 119 0.67 -5.02 -5.67
CA LEU A 119 1.65 -4.71 -4.65
C LEU A 119 2.75 -5.75 -4.70
N PHE A 120 4.01 -5.30 -4.73
CA PHE A 120 5.17 -6.17 -4.70
C PHE A 120 5.96 -5.97 -3.41
N GLU A 121 6.16 -7.06 -2.66
CA GLU A 121 6.84 -7.01 -1.37
C GLU A 121 7.89 -8.13 -1.21
N SER A 122 8.63 -8.10 -0.10
CA SER A 122 9.56 -9.18 0.30
C SER A 122 8.83 -10.52 0.48
N GLY A 123 9.59 -11.61 0.62
CA GLY A 123 9.03 -12.95 0.82
C GLY A 123 8.18 -13.10 2.09
N ARG A 124 8.37 -12.22 3.10
CA ARG A 124 7.63 -12.22 4.38
C ARG A 124 6.96 -10.89 4.64
N SER A 125 5.63 -10.87 4.58
CA SER A 125 4.83 -9.66 4.85
C SER A 125 5.07 -9.10 6.24
N GLY A 126 5.22 -7.77 6.33
CA GLY A 126 5.29 -7.06 7.61
C GLY A 126 6.55 -7.29 8.44
N ALA A 127 7.54 -8.03 7.93
CA ALA A 127 8.81 -8.31 8.60
C ALA A 127 9.81 -7.15 8.51
N GLY A 128 9.56 -6.14 7.67
CA GLY A 128 10.48 -5.03 7.43
C GLY A 128 11.68 -5.40 6.54
N GLU A 129 11.65 -6.57 5.89
CA GLU A 129 12.67 -6.99 4.93
C GLU A 129 12.52 -6.25 3.62
N VAL A 130 13.64 -5.82 3.04
CA VAL A 130 13.65 -5.13 1.75
C VAL A 130 13.31 -6.12 0.64
N ALA A 131 12.40 -5.73 -0.25
CA ALA A 131 12.04 -6.50 -1.44
C ALA A 131 13.20 -6.52 -2.46
N ASP A 132 13.19 -7.50 -3.36
CA ASP A 132 14.11 -7.54 -4.51
C ASP A 132 13.72 -6.45 -5.54
N TRP A 133 14.44 -5.33 -5.52
CA TRP A 133 14.15 -4.21 -6.42
C TRP A 133 14.45 -4.52 -7.89
N ASP A 134 15.38 -5.41 -8.18
CA ASP A 134 15.66 -5.82 -9.56
C ASP A 134 14.50 -6.66 -10.11
N GLU A 135 13.94 -7.53 -9.28
CA GLU A 135 12.74 -8.27 -9.64
C GLU A 135 11.53 -7.32 -9.79
N ALA A 136 11.33 -6.40 -8.84
CA ALA A 136 10.27 -5.38 -8.90
C ALA A 136 10.35 -4.55 -10.19
N ARG A 137 11.57 -4.13 -10.59
CA ARG A 137 11.80 -3.37 -11.83
C ARG A 137 11.41 -4.17 -13.06
N ARG A 138 11.75 -5.46 -13.13
CA ARG A 138 11.36 -6.34 -14.26
C ARG A 138 9.82 -6.44 -14.36
N ILE A 139 9.13 -6.59 -13.22
CA ILE A 139 7.67 -6.67 -13.18
C ILE A 139 7.06 -5.33 -13.60
N ALA A 140 7.62 -4.21 -13.18
CA ALA A 140 7.12 -2.86 -13.49
C ALA A 140 7.16 -2.50 -14.99
N THR A 141 7.82 -3.30 -15.84
CA THR A 141 7.74 -3.12 -17.30
C THR A 141 6.41 -3.58 -17.89
N GLY A 142 5.68 -4.45 -17.22
CA GLY A 142 4.42 -5.07 -17.71
C GLY A 142 3.18 -4.76 -16.88
N THR A 143 3.33 -4.14 -15.69
CA THR A 143 2.21 -3.82 -14.81
C THR A 143 2.51 -2.62 -13.90
N GLU A 144 1.48 -1.99 -13.35
CA GLU A 144 1.63 -0.93 -12.35
C GLU A 144 2.01 -1.55 -10.99
N VAL A 145 3.30 -1.43 -10.63
CA VAL A 145 3.82 -1.94 -9.36
C VAL A 145 3.69 -0.89 -8.25
N VAL A 146 3.03 -1.26 -7.16
CA VAL A 146 3.16 -0.58 -5.85
C VAL A 146 4.24 -1.31 -5.07
N LEU A 147 5.41 -0.68 -4.91
CA LEU A 147 6.55 -1.28 -4.23
C LEU A 147 6.39 -1.19 -2.71
N ALA A 148 6.52 -2.32 -2.05
CA ALA A 148 6.48 -2.46 -0.60
C ALA A 148 7.67 -3.28 -0.09
N GLY A 149 7.73 -3.51 1.23
CA GLY A 149 8.80 -4.30 1.88
C GLY A 149 10.00 -3.46 2.26
N GLY A 150 10.22 -3.30 3.57
CA GLY A 150 11.39 -2.65 4.15
C GLY A 150 11.62 -1.19 3.78
N LEU A 151 10.62 -0.50 3.24
CA LEU A 151 10.74 0.91 2.89
C LEU A 151 10.65 1.81 4.12
N ASP A 152 11.46 2.86 4.12
CA ASP A 152 11.45 3.97 5.09
C ASP A 152 11.88 5.28 4.41
N ALA A 153 11.99 6.37 5.17
CA ALA A 153 12.39 7.68 4.64
C ALA A 153 13.83 7.73 4.09
N HIS A 154 14.70 6.80 4.52
CA HIS A 154 16.11 6.79 4.11
C HIS A 154 16.31 6.06 2.78
N ASN A 155 15.49 5.05 2.47
CA ASN A 155 15.67 4.21 1.29
C ASN A 155 14.62 4.39 0.19
N VAL A 156 13.45 4.99 0.50
CA VAL A 156 12.36 5.14 -0.49
C VAL A 156 12.78 5.91 -1.73
N GLY A 157 13.66 6.91 -1.59
CA GLY A 157 14.17 7.68 -2.72
C GLY A 157 14.98 6.82 -3.70
N ASP A 158 15.84 5.94 -3.19
CA ASP A 158 16.63 5.00 -4.01
C ASP A 158 15.71 3.95 -4.64
N ALA A 159 14.75 3.43 -3.88
CA ALA A 159 13.75 2.50 -4.38
C ALA A 159 12.95 3.05 -5.58
N VAL A 160 12.46 4.29 -5.47
CA VAL A 160 11.73 4.97 -6.56
C VAL A 160 12.61 5.15 -7.80
N ARG A 161 13.87 5.55 -7.63
CA ARG A 161 14.80 5.72 -8.76
C ARG A 161 15.18 4.39 -9.43
N ALA A 162 15.39 3.34 -8.63
CA ALA A 162 15.80 2.03 -9.13
C ALA A 162 14.66 1.29 -9.85
N VAL A 163 13.46 1.28 -9.25
CA VAL A 163 12.32 0.48 -9.72
C VAL A 163 11.43 1.24 -10.69
N ARG A 164 11.29 2.57 -10.51
CA ARG A 164 10.31 3.43 -11.20
C ARG A 164 8.88 2.89 -11.06
N PRO A 165 8.44 2.62 -9.83
CA PRO A 165 7.15 2.01 -9.59
C PRO A 165 6.00 3.00 -9.88
N PHE A 166 4.78 2.48 -10.06
CA PHE A 166 3.56 3.28 -10.04
C PHE A 166 3.35 3.95 -8.68
N GLY A 167 3.68 3.25 -7.60
CA GLY A 167 3.53 3.75 -6.24
C GLY A 167 4.43 3.04 -5.24
N VAL A 168 4.38 3.52 -4.00
CA VAL A 168 5.09 2.94 -2.86
C VAL A 168 4.13 2.71 -1.69
N ASP A 169 4.37 1.66 -0.91
CA ASP A 169 3.63 1.32 0.30
C ASP A 169 4.59 1.15 1.48
N VAL A 170 4.24 1.76 2.61
CA VAL A 170 5.03 1.66 3.83
C VAL A 170 4.16 1.29 5.02
N SER A 171 4.69 0.43 5.89
CA SER A 171 4.06 0.11 7.16
C SER A 171 5.02 0.29 8.33
N SER A 172 5.94 -0.64 8.57
CA SER A 172 6.85 -0.60 9.72
C SER A 172 7.84 0.57 9.69
N GLY A 173 8.26 1.03 8.51
CA GLY A 173 9.23 2.13 8.36
C GLY A 173 8.75 3.48 8.87
N VAL A 174 7.45 3.62 9.16
CA VAL A 174 6.84 4.83 9.74
C VAL A 174 6.25 4.57 11.13
N GLU A 175 6.79 3.60 11.87
CA GLU A 175 6.36 3.23 13.22
C GLU A 175 7.41 3.63 14.26
N SER A 176 6.96 4.14 15.42
CA SER A 176 7.82 4.37 16.60
C SER A 176 8.11 3.08 17.35
N SER A 177 7.12 2.19 17.38
CA SER A 177 7.21 0.81 17.85
C SER A 177 6.24 -0.06 17.05
N ARG A 178 6.41 -1.37 17.12
CA ARG A 178 5.64 -2.32 16.30
C ARG A 178 4.12 -2.10 16.45
N GLY A 179 3.46 -1.69 15.35
CA GLY A 179 2.03 -1.41 15.29
C GLY A 179 1.62 0.01 15.69
N VAL A 180 2.56 0.88 16.08
CA VAL A 180 2.29 2.26 16.49
C VAL A 180 2.89 3.23 15.48
N LYS A 181 2.03 3.92 14.72
CA LYS A 181 2.45 4.91 13.71
C LYS A 181 3.04 6.14 14.37
N ASP A 182 4.10 6.67 13.77
CA ASP A 182 4.76 7.91 14.14
C ASP A 182 4.43 9.00 13.10
N VAL A 183 3.77 10.03 13.56
CA VAL A 183 3.31 11.15 12.71
C VAL A 183 4.48 11.85 11.99
N ALA A 184 5.62 12.01 12.67
CA ALA A 184 6.81 12.64 12.07
C ALA A 184 7.42 11.75 10.99
N ARG A 185 7.54 10.45 11.24
CA ARG A 185 8.04 9.47 10.25
C ARG A 185 7.12 9.34 9.03
N ILE A 186 5.79 9.41 9.21
CA ILE A 186 4.85 9.47 8.09
C ILE A 186 5.17 10.67 7.18
N ARG A 187 5.33 11.87 7.75
CA ARG A 187 5.66 13.08 7.01
C ARG A 187 7.01 13.00 6.30
N GLU A 188 8.02 12.47 6.99
CA GLU A 188 9.36 12.29 6.44
C GLU A 188 9.36 11.32 5.25
N PHE A 189 8.67 10.18 5.38
CA PHE A 189 8.55 9.19 4.31
C PHE A 189 7.89 9.80 3.07
N ILE A 190 6.73 10.44 3.22
CA ILE A 190 6.01 11.04 2.12
C ILE A 190 6.85 12.12 1.43
N ARG A 191 7.51 12.96 2.21
CA ARG A 191 8.42 13.99 1.67
C ARG A 191 9.57 13.37 0.88
N ALA A 192 10.22 12.32 1.41
CA ALA A 192 11.32 11.64 0.74
C ALA A 192 10.86 10.95 -0.57
N ALA A 193 9.70 10.30 -0.55
CA ALA A 193 9.10 9.67 -1.72
C ALA A 193 8.78 10.70 -2.82
N ARG A 194 8.15 11.82 -2.45
CA ARG A 194 7.83 12.92 -3.39
C ARG A 194 9.07 13.58 -3.97
N ALA A 195 10.13 13.76 -3.18
CA ALA A 195 11.39 14.34 -3.64
C ALA A 195 12.13 13.45 -4.66
N ALA A 196 11.82 12.14 -4.68
CA ALA A 196 12.40 11.19 -5.64
C ALA A 196 11.59 11.05 -6.94
N GLU A 197 10.42 11.68 -7.04
CA GLU A 197 9.65 11.72 -8.29
C GLU A 197 10.54 12.30 -9.40
N PRO A 198 10.62 11.65 -10.57
CA PRO A 198 11.33 12.24 -11.69
C PRO A 198 10.64 13.56 -12.05
N PHE A 199 11.40 14.67 -12.08
CA PHE A 199 10.88 15.95 -12.55
C PHE A 199 10.22 15.71 -13.91
N PRO A 200 9.05 16.30 -14.17
CA PRO A 200 8.46 16.24 -15.50
C PRO A 200 9.52 16.77 -16.47
N VAL A 201 9.90 15.95 -17.44
CA VAL A 201 10.74 16.42 -18.55
C VAL A 201 9.99 17.60 -19.15
N ARG A 202 10.51 18.83 -19.00
CA ARG A 202 9.99 19.98 -19.73
C ARG A 202 10.06 19.57 -21.19
N GLU A 203 8.89 19.37 -21.82
CA GLU A 203 8.85 19.35 -23.27
C GLU A 203 9.49 20.66 -23.73
N GLU A 204 10.69 20.55 -24.30
CA GLU A 204 11.30 21.66 -25.02
C GLU A 204 10.30 22.04 -26.10
N ILE A 205 9.70 23.21 -25.90
CA ILE A 205 8.86 23.88 -26.91
C ILE A 205 9.78 24.03 -28.13
N ARG A 206 9.66 23.11 -29.07
CA ARG A 206 10.23 23.30 -30.40
C ARG A 206 9.46 24.45 -31.05
N ARG A 207 10.12 25.56 -31.11
CA ARG A 207 9.72 26.68 -31.97
C ARG A 207 9.97 26.37 -33.44
#